data_1538cb25169ed50dec2a0597bea6dbdd
#
_entry.id   1538cb25169ed50dec2a0597bea6dbdd
#
_cell.length_a   1.000
_cell.length_b   1.000
_cell.length_c   1.000
_cell.angle_alpha   90.00
_cell.angle_beta   90.00
_cell.angle_gamma   90.00
#
_symmetry.space_group_name_H-M   'P 1'
#
loop_
_entity.id
_entity.type
_entity.pdbx_description
1 polymer ?
#
loop_
_entity_poly.entity_id
_entity_poly.type
_entity_poly.pdbx_seq_one_letter_code
_entity_poly.pdbx_strand_id
1 'polypeptide(L)'
;MKYVYGLAILACLVLWSSCRNDFESVPSTGNLEFSRDTVYLDTVFTNIGSSTYNLKVYNRSDEDVNIPTIQLANGETSNYRLNVDGIPGKSFQDIQVLAKDSIFIFIETTADIGTLPTDETNFLYTDQLQFDTGGNQQNVELVTLIQDAVFLFPEQLGDGIVETLNLGTDGEGNDILIEGFFLDDNELTFTNEKPYVIYGYAAVPPQKTLNVEAGARVHFHASSGILVANTGSIKANGEPSNDPELLENEIIFEGDRLEPAFADVPGQWGAIWMTSGSTDNEFKHTTIKNGTVGLLMDDNDGDETLRLENVQIYNSSNYGLLARTGNVYGENVVINNSGLSSLSASLGGTYEFNHSTFANYWINGFRNFPAVLIDNFFETDTGTTAFDLNISFNN
;
A
#
# COMPACT_ATOMS: atom_id res chain seq x y z
N MET A 1 51.75 6.15 56.47
CA MET A 1 51.54 5.95 55.02
C MET A 1 51.34 4.49 54.60
N LYS A 2 52.13 3.51 55.02
CA LYS A 2 51.97 2.10 54.61
C LYS A 2 50.57 1.47 54.90
N TYR A 3 49.96 1.84 56.02
CA TYR A 3 48.62 1.33 56.38
C TYR A 3 47.47 1.98 55.58
N VAL A 4 47.65 3.19 55.09
CA VAL A 4 46.66 3.86 54.26
C VAL A 4 46.60 3.21 52.88
N TYR A 5 47.74 2.82 52.29
CA TYR A 5 47.75 2.06 51.03
C TYR A 5 47.13 0.67 51.15
N GLY A 6 47.40 -0.02 52.30
CA GLY A 6 46.76 -1.28 52.55
C GLY A 6 45.22 -1.21 52.68
N LEU A 7 44.72 -0.14 53.33
CA LEU A 7 43.25 0.09 53.46
C LEU A 7 42.64 0.45 52.11
N ALA A 8 43.33 1.26 51.28
CA ALA A 8 42.84 1.61 49.94
C ALA A 8 42.79 0.39 49.01
N ILE A 9 43.80 -0.49 49.05
CA ILE A 9 43.82 -1.72 48.25
C ILE A 9 42.70 -2.67 48.72
N LEU A 10 42.45 -2.80 50.01
CA LEU A 10 41.37 -3.62 50.54
C LEU A 10 40.00 -3.06 50.16
N ALA A 11 39.82 -1.75 50.18
CA ALA A 11 38.59 -1.07 49.73
C ALA A 11 38.37 -1.27 48.19
N CYS A 12 39.40 -1.21 47.36
CA CYS A 12 39.31 -1.50 45.94
C CYS A 12 38.97 -2.96 45.67
N LEU A 13 39.51 -3.91 46.45
CA LEU A 13 39.19 -5.34 46.30
C LEU A 13 37.72 -5.65 46.70
N VAL A 14 37.18 -4.95 47.68
CA VAL A 14 35.77 -5.07 48.08
C VAL A 14 34.83 -4.46 47.06
N LEU A 15 35.27 -3.36 46.40
CA LEU A 15 34.47 -2.74 45.31
C LEU A 15 34.49 -3.56 44.01
N TRP A 16 35.51 -4.38 43.77
CA TRP A 16 35.55 -5.32 42.64
C TRP A 16 34.76 -6.58 42.82
N SER A 17 34.31 -6.92 44.02
CA SER A 17 33.43 -8.08 44.27
C SER A 17 31.94 -7.73 44.08
N SER A 18 31.60 -6.50 43.69
CA SER A 18 30.24 -6.09 43.46
C SER A 18 29.80 -6.46 42.04
N CYS A 19 28.67 -7.14 41.95
CA CYS A 19 27.87 -7.42 40.77
C CYS A 19 28.39 -8.50 39.80
N ARG A 20 28.49 -9.72 40.30
CA ARG A 20 27.95 -10.84 39.54
C ARG A 20 26.62 -11.24 40.23
N ASN A 21 25.52 -10.61 39.81
CA ASN A 21 24.24 -11.30 39.94
C ASN A 21 24.32 -12.40 38.88
N ASP A 22 24.56 -13.63 39.33
CA ASP A 22 24.19 -14.82 38.58
C ASP A 22 22.67 -14.71 38.47
N PHE A 23 22.15 -14.41 37.28
CA PHE A 23 20.71 -14.38 37.03
C PHE A 23 20.22 -15.84 37.17
N GLU A 24 19.76 -16.20 38.35
CA GLU A 24 19.07 -17.48 38.55
C GLU A 24 17.67 -17.33 37.94
N SER A 25 17.50 -17.80 36.70
CA SER A 25 16.19 -17.92 36.08
C SER A 25 15.54 -19.27 36.38
N VAL A 26 14.23 -19.27 36.57
CA VAL A 26 13.45 -20.49 36.72
C VAL A 26 12.85 -20.91 35.38
N PRO A 27 12.74 -22.19 35.06
CA PRO A 27 12.06 -22.60 33.83
C PRO A 27 10.60 -22.16 33.82
N SER A 28 10.09 -21.80 32.63
CA SER A 28 8.67 -21.56 32.43
C SER A 28 7.84 -22.81 32.80
N THR A 29 6.68 -22.58 33.39
CA THR A 29 5.76 -23.63 33.84
C THR A 29 4.39 -23.55 33.15
N GLY A 30 4.31 -22.94 31.96
CA GLY A 30 3.06 -22.76 31.23
C GLY A 30 2.20 -21.61 31.78
N ASN A 31 2.84 -20.62 32.40
CA ASN A 31 2.20 -19.45 33.03
C ASN A 31 2.57 -18.11 32.38
N LEU A 32 3.02 -18.14 31.13
CA LEU A 32 3.26 -16.94 30.37
C LEU A 32 1.93 -16.26 30.00
N GLU A 33 1.93 -14.94 29.98
CA GLU A 33 0.79 -14.14 29.52
C GLU A 33 1.14 -13.53 28.17
N PHE A 34 0.20 -13.52 27.24
CA PHE A 34 0.37 -12.99 25.91
C PHE A 34 -0.50 -11.76 25.69
N SER A 35 -0.04 -10.82 24.89
CA SER A 35 -0.82 -9.62 24.51
C SER A 35 -2.08 -9.99 23.71
N ARG A 36 -2.08 -11.15 23.07
CA ARG A 36 -3.20 -11.74 22.31
C ARG A 36 -3.00 -13.25 22.17
N ASP A 37 -4.06 -13.99 21.98
CA ASP A 37 -4.05 -15.44 21.73
C ASP A 37 -3.91 -15.80 20.24
N THR A 38 -4.19 -14.84 19.37
CA THR A 38 -4.10 -14.95 17.93
C THR A 38 -3.46 -13.71 17.33
N VAL A 39 -2.48 -13.89 16.45
CA VAL A 39 -1.88 -12.83 15.63
C VAL A 39 -2.43 -12.96 14.22
N TYR A 40 -3.25 -12.01 13.84
CA TYR A 40 -3.73 -11.87 12.46
C TYR A 40 -2.75 -10.98 11.68
N LEU A 41 -2.16 -11.53 10.61
CA LEU A 41 -1.25 -10.81 9.74
C LEU A 41 -1.97 -10.26 8.50
N ASP A 42 -3.27 -10.04 8.63
CA ASP A 42 -4.18 -9.54 7.59
C ASP A 42 -4.14 -10.35 6.29
N THR A 43 -4.47 -9.72 5.17
CA THR A 43 -4.38 -10.31 3.83
C THR A 43 -3.09 -9.86 3.17
N VAL A 44 -2.41 -10.76 2.48
CA VAL A 44 -1.22 -10.46 1.68
C VAL A 44 -1.33 -11.11 0.30
N PHE A 45 -0.80 -10.45 -0.71
CA PHE A 45 -0.68 -11.09 -2.02
C PHE A 45 0.40 -12.17 -2.01
N THR A 46 0.19 -13.20 -2.83
CA THR A 46 1.19 -14.25 -3.05
C THR A 46 2.55 -13.65 -3.40
N ASN A 47 3.62 -14.21 -2.83
CA ASN A 47 5.00 -13.73 -3.01
C ASN A 47 5.32 -12.32 -2.47
N ILE A 48 4.36 -11.64 -1.86
CA ILE A 48 4.58 -10.35 -1.19
C ILE A 48 4.74 -10.58 0.32
N GLY A 49 5.69 -9.86 0.93
CA GLY A 49 5.91 -9.89 2.37
C GLY A 49 4.81 -9.12 3.12
N SER A 50 4.32 -9.70 4.22
CA SER A 50 3.42 -8.99 5.13
C SER A 50 4.12 -7.80 5.80
N SER A 51 3.34 -6.90 6.38
CA SER A 51 3.85 -6.01 7.43
C SER A 51 4.39 -6.82 8.61
N THR A 52 5.22 -6.17 9.42
CA THR A 52 5.74 -6.74 10.66
C THR A 52 4.70 -6.61 11.77
N TYR A 53 4.22 -7.72 12.28
CA TYR A 53 3.32 -7.79 13.42
C TYR A 53 4.10 -8.13 14.69
N ASN A 54 3.54 -7.80 15.85
CA ASN A 54 4.19 -8.08 17.12
C ASN A 54 3.26 -8.84 18.08
N LEU A 55 3.87 -9.74 18.82
CA LEU A 55 3.32 -10.39 19.99
C LEU A 55 4.18 -10.00 21.19
N LYS A 56 3.55 -9.59 22.28
CA LYS A 56 4.23 -9.32 23.52
C LYS A 56 4.01 -10.49 24.48
N VAL A 57 5.11 -11.01 25.04
CA VAL A 57 5.12 -12.11 25.99
C VAL A 57 5.52 -11.55 27.35
N TYR A 58 4.67 -11.72 28.36
CA TYR A 58 4.86 -11.16 29.69
C TYR A 58 5.26 -12.23 30.70
N ASN A 59 6.25 -11.91 31.50
CA ASN A 59 6.53 -12.57 32.76
C ASN A 59 5.91 -11.76 33.93
N ARG A 60 4.81 -12.18 34.48
CA ARG A 60 4.15 -11.50 35.60
C ARG A 60 4.65 -11.98 36.99
N SER A 61 5.57 -12.93 37.02
CA SER A 61 6.15 -13.44 38.27
C SER A 61 7.18 -12.49 38.89
N ASP A 62 7.58 -12.74 40.10
CA ASP A 62 8.64 -12.03 40.82
C ASP A 62 10.05 -12.61 40.56
N GLU A 63 10.13 -13.64 39.71
CA GLU A 63 11.37 -14.34 39.36
C GLU A 63 11.64 -14.20 37.84
N ASP A 64 12.91 -14.20 37.46
CA ASP A 64 13.30 -14.29 36.08
C ASP A 64 12.92 -15.65 35.51
N VAL A 65 12.23 -15.67 34.37
CA VAL A 65 11.77 -16.90 33.72
C VAL A 65 12.60 -17.19 32.48
N ASN A 66 13.07 -18.43 32.36
CA ASN A 66 13.65 -18.98 31.16
C ASN A 66 12.60 -19.78 30.38
N ILE A 67 12.34 -19.40 29.13
CA ILE A 67 11.46 -20.15 28.20
C ILE A 67 12.35 -21.14 27.46
N PRO A 68 12.24 -22.45 27.72
CA PRO A 68 13.15 -23.44 27.15
C PRO A 68 13.12 -23.47 25.63
N THR A 69 11.94 -23.29 25.03
CA THR A 69 11.77 -23.35 23.58
C THR A 69 10.68 -22.38 23.13
N ILE A 70 10.98 -21.62 22.10
CA ILE A 70 9.98 -20.85 21.31
C ILE A 70 10.14 -21.31 19.86
N GLN A 71 9.08 -21.81 19.22
CA GLN A 71 9.19 -22.32 17.86
C GLN A 71 7.86 -22.24 17.10
N LEU A 72 7.94 -22.24 15.76
CA LEU A 72 6.79 -22.47 14.89
C LEU A 72 6.43 -23.96 14.87
N ALA A 73 5.14 -24.30 14.92
CA ALA A 73 4.68 -25.69 14.92
C ALA A 73 5.08 -26.44 13.63
N ASN A 74 5.04 -25.75 12.48
CA ASN A 74 5.48 -26.29 11.20
C ASN A 74 7.02 -26.21 11.03
N GLY A 75 7.77 -25.72 12.02
CA GLY A 75 9.22 -25.64 12.02
C GLY A 75 9.77 -24.91 10.80
N GLU A 76 10.79 -25.49 10.16
CA GLU A 76 11.46 -24.87 9.00
C GLU A 76 10.58 -24.76 7.75
N THR A 77 9.49 -25.54 7.65
CA THR A 77 8.56 -25.47 6.51
C THR A 77 7.53 -24.36 6.63
N SER A 78 7.45 -23.70 7.79
CA SER A 78 6.55 -22.55 7.97
C SER A 78 6.92 -21.39 7.04
N ASN A 79 5.92 -20.74 6.47
CA ASN A 79 6.09 -19.48 5.72
C ASN A 79 6.23 -18.26 6.64
N TYR A 80 5.95 -18.43 7.96
CA TYR A 80 6.22 -17.37 8.92
C TYR A 80 7.71 -17.27 9.28
N ARG A 81 8.13 -16.06 9.57
CA ARG A 81 9.46 -15.71 10.09
C ARG A 81 9.28 -14.99 11.42
N LEU A 82 10.16 -15.28 12.35
CA LEU A 82 10.15 -14.67 13.67
C LEU A 82 11.43 -13.88 13.91
N ASN A 83 11.31 -12.86 14.75
CA ASN A 83 12.44 -12.24 15.42
C ASN A 83 12.09 -12.17 16.90
N VAL A 84 12.80 -12.92 17.71
CA VAL A 84 12.61 -13.02 19.15
C VAL A 84 13.72 -12.26 19.84
N ASP A 85 13.38 -11.18 20.54
CA ASP A 85 14.33 -10.32 21.26
C ASP A 85 15.56 -9.91 20.40
N GLY A 86 15.31 -9.56 19.13
CA GLY A 86 16.36 -9.14 18.19
C GLY A 86 17.05 -10.27 17.42
N ILE A 87 16.73 -11.54 17.71
CA ILE A 87 17.32 -12.71 17.04
C ILE A 87 16.33 -13.24 15.99
N PRO A 88 16.68 -13.28 14.68
CA PRO A 88 15.83 -13.86 13.66
C PRO A 88 15.91 -15.38 13.64
N GLY A 89 14.79 -16.08 13.35
CA GLY A 89 14.76 -17.52 13.24
C GLY A 89 13.35 -18.09 13.21
N LYS A 90 13.23 -19.42 13.32
CA LYS A 90 11.98 -20.17 13.44
C LYS A 90 11.92 -21.04 14.70
N SER A 91 13.05 -21.22 15.37
CA SER A 91 13.18 -21.95 16.62
C SER A 91 14.26 -21.29 17.48
N PHE A 92 13.98 -21.14 18.76
CA PHE A 92 14.83 -20.46 19.75
C PHE A 92 14.88 -21.29 21.01
N GLN A 93 16.01 -21.22 21.71
CA GLN A 93 16.25 -21.95 22.95
C GLN A 93 16.65 -21.00 24.07
N ASP A 94 16.23 -21.29 25.27
CA ASP A 94 16.67 -20.62 26.51
C ASP A 94 16.46 -19.10 26.49
N ILE A 95 15.27 -18.65 26.07
CA ILE A 95 14.91 -17.21 26.02
C ILE A 95 14.50 -16.73 27.40
N GLN A 96 15.26 -15.78 27.96
CA GLN A 96 15.02 -15.22 29.28
C GLN A 96 14.07 -14.03 29.23
N VAL A 97 13.11 -14.01 30.17
CA VAL A 97 12.21 -12.86 30.41
C VAL A 97 12.36 -12.45 31.85
N LEU A 98 12.83 -11.22 32.11
CA LEU A 98 13.06 -10.74 33.48
C LEU A 98 11.76 -10.66 34.28
N ALA A 99 11.88 -10.69 35.62
CA ALA A 99 10.76 -10.55 36.55
C ALA A 99 9.95 -9.26 36.26
N LYS A 100 8.61 -9.36 36.19
CA LYS A 100 7.69 -8.25 35.91
C LYS A 100 7.93 -7.54 34.57
N ASP A 101 8.67 -8.16 33.64
CA ASP A 101 9.01 -7.61 32.33
C ASP A 101 8.35 -8.39 31.19
N SER A 102 8.71 -8.06 29.96
CA SER A 102 8.18 -8.67 28.75
C SER A 102 9.17 -8.58 27.60
N ILE A 103 9.07 -9.51 26.66
CA ILE A 103 9.80 -9.45 25.37
C ILE A 103 8.82 -9.27 24.22
N PHE A 104 9.34 -8.77 23.10
CA PHE A 104 8.62 -8.70 21.83
C PHE A 104 9.05 -9.83 20.91
N ILE A 105 8.08 -10.43 20.24
CA ILE A 105 8.28 -11.31 19.10
C ILE A 105 7.69 -10.61 17.89
N PHE A 106 8.53 -10.32 16.89
CA PHE A 106 8.09 -9.78 15.61
C PHE A 106 7.84 -10.94 14.65
N ILE A 107 6.76 -10.82 13.88
CA ILE A 107 6.23 -11.90 13.05
C ILE A 107 5.94 -11.33 11.68
N GLU A 108 6.44 -12.00 10.64
CA GLU A 108 6.21 -11.69 9.23
C GLU A 108 5.91 -12.98 8.46
N THR A 109 5.29 -12.85 7.30
CA THR A 109 5.11 -13.95 6.36
C THR A 109 5.39 -13.54 4.94
N THR A 110 5.80 -14.50 4.12
CA THR A 110 5.78 -14.45 2.66
C THR A 110 5.45 -15.85 2.20
N ALA A 111 4.37 -16.01 1.44
CA ALA A 111 3.93 -17.31 0.99
C ALA A 111 3.67 -17.28 -0.52
N ASP A 112 4.04 -18.36 -1.21
CA ASP A 112 3.64 -18.61 -2.58
C ASP A 112 2.42 -19.51 -2.57
N ILE A 113 1.26 -19.00 -3.01
CA ILE A 113 0.00 -19.74 -3.03
C ILE A 113 0.12 -21.02 -3.89
N GLY A 114 0.95 -21.01 -4.95
CA GLY A 114 1.20 -22.16 -5.80
C GLY A 114 1.88 -23.34 -5.08
N THR A 115 2.44 -23.11 -3.89
CA THR A 115 3.04 -24.17 -3.04
C THR A 115 2.10 -24.65 -1.95
N LEU A 116 0.93 -24.02 -1.77
CA LEU A 116 -0.05 -24.35 -0.76
C LEU A 116 -1.06 -25.38 -1.29
N PRO A 117 -1.70 -26.17 -0.42
CA PRO A 117 -2.62 -27.24 -0.81
C PRO A 117 -4.01 -26.68 -1.19
N THR A 118 -4.06 -25.84 -2.21
CA THR A 118 -5.30 -25.22 -2.70
C THR A 118 -5.26 -25.03 -4.23
N ASP A 119 -6.41 -25.09 -4.86
CA ASP A 119 -6.65 -24.66 -6.25
C ASP A 119 -7.45 -23.34 -6.29
N GLU A 120 -7.73 -22.76 -5.11
CA GLU A 120 -8.48 -21.51 -4.95
C GLU A 120 -7.56 -20.29 -5.10
N THR A 121 -8.13 -19.13 -5.41
CA THR A 121 -7.41 -17.86 -5.48
C THR A 121 -7.10 -17.25 -4.12
N ASN A 122 -7.65 -17.83 -3.04
CA ASN A 122 -7.43 -17.41 -1.66
C ASN A 122 -7.15 -18.63 -0.78
N PHE A 123 -6.20 -18.50 0.13
CA PHE A 123 -5.85 -19.55 1.09
C PHE A 123 -5.62 -18.99 2.48
N LEU A 124 -6.38 -19.50 3.46
CA LEU A 124 -6.16 -19.14 4.87
C LEU A 124 -4.98 -19.94 5.41
N TYR A 125 -3.80 -19.32 5.42
CA TYR A 125 -2.58 -19.92 5.93
C TYR A 125 -2.50 -19.74 7.44
N THR A 126 -2.29 -20.86 8.17
CA THR A 126 -2.22 -20.87 9.62
C THR A 126 -1.00 -21.65 10.12
N ASP A 127 -0.47 -21.23 11.26
CA ASP A 127 0.54 -21.94 12.04
C ASP A 127 0.35 -21.58 13.51
N GLN A 128 1.14 -22.19 14.39
CA GLN A 128 1.16 -21.89 15.81
C GLN A 128 2.57 -21.49 16.26
N LEU A 129 2.64 -20.44 17.05
CA LEU A 129 3.83 -20.12 17.81
C LEU A 129 3.74 -20.85 19.14
N GLN A 130 4.62 -21.82 19.36
CA GLN A 130 4.65 -22.69 20.52
C GLN A 130 5.70 -22.22 21.52
N PHE A 131 5.31 -22.16 22.80
CA PHE A 131 6.16 -21.83 23.93
C PHE A 131 6.23 -23.05 24.83
N ASP A 132 7.42 -23.40 25.30
CA ASP A 132 7.70 -24.61 26.07
C ASP A 132 7.41 -25.91 25.33
N THR A 133 7.40 -27.02 26.10
CA THR A 133 7.14 -28.36 25.58
C THR A 133 6.31 -29.18 26.56
N GLY A 134 5.69 -30.27 26.06
CA GLY A 134 4.95 -31.20 26.88
C GLY A 134 3.75 -30.59 27.59
N GLY A 135 3.61 -30.84 28.88
CA GLY A 135 2.46 -30.40 29.68
C GLY A 135 2.42 -28.91 29.98
N ASN A 136 3.51 -28.19 29.75
CA ASN A 136 3.63 -26.73 29.96
C ASN A 136 3.50 -25.95 28.67
N GLN A 137 3.29 -26.62 27.55
CA GLN A 137 3.20 -25.94 26.24
C GLN A 137 2.01 -24.96 26.17
N GLN A 138 2.29 -23.75 25.74
CA GLN A 138 1.31 -22.71 25.41
C GLN A 138 1.44 -22.36 23.94
N ASN A 139 0.31 -22.04 23.29
CA ASN A 139 0.29 -21.73 21.87
C ASN A 139 -0.34 -20.35 21.63
N VAL A 140 0.16 -19.66 20.60
CA VAL A 140 -0.47 -18.48 20.02
C VAL A 140 -0.72 -18.79 18.54
N GLU A 141 -1.94 -18.57 18.07
CA GLU A 141 -2.32 -18.83 16.68
C GLU A 141 -1.77 -17.75 15.77
N LEU A 142 -1.27 -18.14 14.59
CA LEU A 142 -0.84 -17.25 13.52
C LEU A 142 -1.77 -17.48 12.33
N VAL A 143 -2.36 -16.39 11.81
CA VAL A 143 -3.36 -16.46 10.75
C VAL A 143 -3.10 -15.39 9.72
N THR A 144 -3.07 -15.76 8.45
CA THR A 144 -2.89 -14.86 7.28
C THR A 144 -3.73 -15.35 6.13
N LEU A 145 -4.46 -14.47 5.46
CA LEU A 145 -5.10 -14.78 4.20
C LEU A 145 -4.12 -14.49 3.05
N ILE A 146 -3.77 -15.52 2.28
CA ILE A 146 -2.93 -15.39 1.09
C ILE A 146 -3.86 -15.25 -0.12
N GLN A 147 -3.66 -14.21 -0.92
CA GLN A 147 -4.46 -13.93 -2.10
C GLN A 147 -3.60 -14.02 -3.36
N ASP A 148 -4.09 -14.76 -4.36
CA ASP A 148 -3.48 -14.82 -5.68
C ASP A 148 -3.69 -13.51 -6.44
N ALA A 149 -2.79 -13.17 -7.35
CA ALA A 149 -2.87 -11.95 -8.15
C ALA A 149 -2.14 -12.10 -9.49
N VAL A 150 -2.52 -11.25 -10.44
CA VAL A 150 -1.77 -11.02 -11.69
C VAL A 150 -0.79 -9.88 -11.44
N PHE A 151 0.51 -10.15 -11.55
CA PHE A 151 1.55 -9.14 -11.36
C PHE A 151 1.98 -8.57 -12.71
N LEU A 152 1.95 -7.24 -12.83
CA LEU A 152 2.42 -6.49 -13.99
C LEU A 152 3.58 -5.59 -13.53
N PHE A 153 4.73 -5.72 -14.16
CA PHE A 153 5.94 -5.01 -13.74
C PHE A 153 6.90 -4.77 -14.92
N PRO A 154 7.70 -3.68 -14.88
CA PRO A 154 8.69 -3.39 -15.90
C PRO A 154 9.79 -4.44 -15.92
N GLU A 155 10.34 -4.73 -17.10
CA GLU A 155 11.45 -5.68 -17.25
C GLU A 155 12.71 -5.20 -16.55
N GLN A 156 13.48 -6.14 -16.01
CA GLN A 156 14.83 -5.88 -15.53
C GLN A 156 15.84 -6.15 -16.64
N LEU A 157 16.42 -5.08 -17.19
CA LEU A 157 17.29 -5.11 -18.37
C LEU A 157 18.74 -5.51 -18.06
N GLY A 158 19.05 -5.93 -16.84
CA GLY A 158 20.40 -6.25 -16.36
C GLY A 158 21.09 -5.08 -15.65
N ASP A 159 22.17 -5.36 -14.93
CA ASP A 159 22.95 -4.38 -14.14
C ASP A 159 22.09 -3.46 -13.20
N GLY A 160 20.89 -3.93 -12.83
CA GLY A 160 19.96 -3.16 -11.99
C GLY A 160 19.19 -2.07 -12.73
N ILE A 161 19.24 -2.04 -14.06
CA ILE A 161 18.46 -1.12 -14.89
C ILE A 161 17.06 -1.70 -15.06
N VAL A 162 16.05 -0.88 -14.75
CA VAL A 162 14.62 -1.20 -14.92
C VAL A 162 14.11 -0.51 -16.18
N GLU A 163 13.17 -1.13 -16.86
CA GLU A 163 12.50 -0.57 -18.03
C GLU A 163 11.82 0.76 -17.69
N THR A 164 11.89 1.73 -18.60
CA THR A 164 11.34 3.06 -18.42
C THR A 164 10.56 3.53 -19.63
N LEU A 165 9.56 4.38 -19.39
CA LEU A 165 8.82 5.11 -20.42
C LEU A 165 9.43 6.50 -20.58
N ASN A 166 9.62 6.93 -21.83
CA ASN A 166 10.07 8.28 -22.14
C ASN A 166 8.84 9.19 -22.34
N LEU A 167 8.72 10.21 -21.49
CA LEU A 167 7.63 11.20 -21.50
C LEU A 167 7.96 12.45 -22.32
N GLY A 168 9.10 12.45 -23.02
CA GLY A 168 9.60 13.58 -23.79
C GLY A 168 10.90 14.13 -23.22
N THR A 169 11.20 15.38 -23.50
CA THR A 169 12.42 16.04 -23.05
C THR A 169 12.11 17.28 -22.22
N ASP A 170 12.95 17.56 -21.24
CA ASP A 170 12.90 18.80 -20.47
C ASP A 170 13.37 20.02 -21.28
N GLY A 171 13.30 21.21 -20.67
CA GLY A 171 13.77 22.47 -21.31
C GLY A 171 15.28 22.52 -21.58
N GLU A 172 16.07 21.58 -21.05
CA GLU A 172 17.50 21.46 -21.26
C GLU A 172 17.84 20.36 -22.30
N GLY A 173 16.84 19.60 -22.76
CA GLY A 173 16.96 18.55 -23.77
C GLY A 173 17.30 17.17 -23.18
N ASN A 174 17.16 16.96 -21.88
CA ASN A 174 17.31 15.64 -21.27
C ASN A 174 15.99 14.88 -21.33
N ASP A 175 16.07 13.55 -21.51
CA ASP A 175 14.89 12.68 -21.48
C ASP A 175 14.25 12.68 -20.10
N ILE A 176 12.92 12.81 -20.06
CA ILE A 176 12.10 12.65 -18.87
C ILE A 176 11.65 11.19 -18.84
N LEU A 177 12.27 10.41 -17.96
CA LEU A 177 12.01 8.97 -17.85
C LEU A 177 11.21 8.67 -16.58
N ILE A 178 10.25 7.76 -16.69
CA ILE A 178 9.50 7.19 -15.58
C ILE A 178 9.61 5.67 -15.63
N GLU A 179 9.73 5.02 -14.47
CA GLU A 179 9.70 3.56 -14.40
C GLU A 179 8.35 3.04 -14.89
N GLY A 180 8.37 2.15 -15.88
CA GLY A 180 7.14 1.65 -16.50
C GLY A 180 7.40 0.92 -17.81
N PHE A 181 6.35 0.34 -18.35
CA PHE A 181 6.38 -0.53 -19.51
C PHE A 181 5.07 -0.39 -20.30
N PHE A 182 5.07 -0.79 -21.57
CA PHE A 182 3.85 -0.88 -22.34
C PHE A 182 3.18 -2.24 -22.12
N LEU A 183 1.85 -2.21 -21.91
CA LEU A 183 1.04 -3.42 -21.84
C LEU A 183 1.07 -4.17 -23.18
N ASP A 184 1.27 -5.47 -23.13
CA ASP A 184 1.13 -6.37 -24.29
C ASP A 184 -0.35 -6.54 -24.69
N ASP A 185 -0.60 -7.00 -25.91
CA ASP A 185 -1.96 -7.17 -26.44
C ASP A 185 -2.83 -8.11 -25.59
N ASN A 186 -2.25 -9.10 -24.91
CA ASN A 186 -2.93 -10.01 -24.00
C ASN A 186 -3.13 -9.44 -22.59
N GLU A 187 -2.56 -8.30 -22.28
CA GLU A 187 -2.67 -7.58 -21.00
C GLU A 187 -3.68 -6.41 -21.07
N LEU A 188 -4.26 -6.15 -22.23
CA LEU A 188 -5.21 -5.04 -22.45
C LEU A 188 -6.64 -5.33 -21.96
N THR A 189 -6.83 -6.39 -21.18
CA THR A 189 -8.12 -6.71 -20.55
C THR A 189 -7.88 -7.13 -19.11
N PHE A 190 -8.38 -6.34 -18.17
CA PHE A 190 -8.38 -6.68 -16.75
C PHE A 190 -9.74 -7.26 -16.37
N THR A 191 -9.75 -8.52 -15.93
CA THR A 191 -10.95 -9.25 -15.51
C THR A 191 -11.16 -9.20 -14.00
N ASN A 192 -12.26 -9.75 -13.53
CA ASN A 192 -12.55 -9.88 -12.09
C ASN A 192 -12.14 -11.25 -11.50
N GLU A 193 -11.44 -12.09 -12.27
CA GLU A 193 -11.04 -13.44 -11.81
C GLU A 193 -9.96 -13.37 -10.72
N LYS A 194 -9.00 -12.45 -10.87
CA LYS A 194 -7.91 -12.19 -9.92
C LYS A 194 -7.64 -10.69 -9.86
N PRO A 195 -7.22 -10.17 -8.70
CA PRO A 195 -6.72 -8.81 -8.62
C PRO A 195 -5.43 -8.65 -9.43
N TYR A 196 -5.21 -7.44 -9.91
CA TYR A 196 -3.97 -7.02 -10.57
C TYR A 196 -3.11 -6.23 -9.59
N VAL A 197 -1.81 -6.49 -9.58
CA VAL A 197 -0.83 -5.73 -8.79
C VAL A 197 0.22 -5.16 -9.75
N ILE A 198 0.27 -3.84 -9.82
CA ILE A 198 1.07 -3.10 -10.82
C ILE A 198 2.26 -2.43 -10.13
N TYR A 199 3.45 -2.68 -10.65
CA TYR A 199 4.71 -2.02 -10.31
C TYR A 199 5.13 -1.10 -11.45
N GLY A 200 5.57 0.12 -11.15
CA GLY A 200 5.84 1.14 -12.15
C GLY A 200 4.56 1.59 -12.89
N TYR A 201 4.70 2.27 -14.00
CA TYR A 201 3.56 2.69 -14.81
C TYR A 201 3.27 1.68 -15.92
N ALA A 202 2.09 1.02 -15.85
CA ALA A 202 1.56 0.21 -16.94
C ALA A 202 0.96 1.12 -18.01
N ALA A 203 1.62 1.22 -19.16
CA ALA A 203 1.20 2.14 -20.22
C ALA A 203 0.31 1.44 -21.26
N VAL A 204 -0.85 2.04 -21.52
CA VAL A 204 -1.70 1.66 -22.66
C VAL A 204 -1.04 2.19 -23.94
N PRO A 205 -0.67 1.30 -24.90
CA PRO A 205 0.01 1.74 -26.11
C PRO A 205 -0.85 2.64 -26.99
N PRO A 206 -0.25 3.43 -27.90
CA PRO A 206 -0.97 4.18 -28.90
C PRO A 206 -1.94 3.32 -29.71
N GLN A 207 -3.14 3.83 -29.98
CA GLN A 207 -4.21 3.15 -30.75
C GLN A 207 -4.73 1.86 -30.12
N LYS A 208 -4.47 1.65 -28.83
CA LYS A 208 -4.99 0.51 -28.06
C LYS A 208 -5.93 1.01 -26.96
N THR A 209 -6.77 0.09 -26.50
CA THR A 209 -7.69 0.34 -25.40
C THR A 209 -7.45 -0.67 -24.29
N LEU A 210 -7.21 -0.19 -23.08
CA LEU A 210 -7.28 -1.01 -21.88
C LEU A 210 -8.76 -1.13 -21.47
N ASN A 211 -9.27 -2.34 -21.45
CA ASN A 211 -10.61 -2.65 -20.96
C ASN A 211 -10.51 -3.21 -19.55
N VAL A 212 -11.20 -2.59 -18.60
CA VAL A 212 -11.29 -3.06 -17.22
C VAL A 212 -12.73 -3.47 -16.98
N GLU A 213 -12.95 -4.77 -16.73
CA GLU A 213 -14.27 -5.38 -16.60
C GLU A 213 -14.89 -5.12 -15.23
N ALA A 214 -16.22 -5.22 -15.15
CA ALA A 214 -16.94 -5.07 -13.89
C ALA A 214 -16.43 -6.04 -12.81
N GLY A 215 -16.23 -5.50 -11.60
CA GLY A 215 -15.71 -6.24 -10.46
C GLY A 215 -14.18 -6.37 -10.40
N ALA A 216 -13.46 -5.85 -11.37
CA ALA A 216 -12.00 -5.88 -11.35
C ALA A 216 -11.42 -5.11 -10.14
N ARG A 217 -10.33 -5.62 -9.59
CA ARG A 217 -9.55 -5.03 -8.49
C ARG A 217 -8.14 -4.76 -8.98
N VAL A 218 -7.72 -3.49 -8.95
CA VAL A 218 -6.42 -3.07 -9.45
C VAL A 218 -5.66 -2.37 -8.34
N HIS A 219 -4.55 -2.96 -7.95
CA HIS A 219 -3.70 -2.48 -6.87
C HIS A 219 -2.39 -1.97 -7.42
N PHE A 220 -1.91 -0.89 -6.84
CA PHE A 220 -0.67 -0.24 -7.26
C PHE A 220 0.37 -0.25 -6.16
N HIS A 221 1.56 -0.64 -6.50
CA HIS A 221 2.72 -0.46 -5.64
C HIS A 221 3.10 1.04 -5.54
N ALA A 222 3.97 1.37 -4.60
CA ALA A 222 4.44 2.75 -4.42
C ALA A 222 5.00 3.32 -5.73
N SER A 223 4.64 4.57 -6.06
CA SER A 223 5.05 5.30 -7.28
C SER A 223 4.60 4.66 -8.61
N SER A 224 3.65 3.74 -8.57
CA SER A 224 3.08 3.05 -9.72
C SER A 224 1.80 3.71 -10.21
N GLY A 225 1.30 3.30 -11.38
CA GLY A 225 0.05 3.82 -11.93
C GLY A 225 -0.30 3.23 -13.29
N ILE A 226 -1.30 3.82 -13.92
CA ILE A 226 -1.61 3.57 -15.34
C ILE A 226 -1.27 4.83 -16.13
N LEU A 227 -0.66 4.68 -17.29
CA LEU A 227 -0.42 5.75 -18.25
C LEU A 227 -1.18 5.44 -19.55
N VAL A 228 -1.99 6.36 -20.03
CA VAL A 228 -2.67 6.22 -21.33
C VAL A 228 -1.93 7.07 -22.35
N ALA A 229 -1.25 6.43 -23.30
CA ALA A 229 -0.45 7.12 -24.30
C ALA A 229 -1.32 7.89 -25.32
N ASN A 230 -0.68 8.75 -26.08
CA ASN A 230 -1.32 9.46 -27.19
C ASN A 230 -2.09 8.47 -28.10
N THR A 231 -3.33 8.77 -28.43
CA THR A 231 -4.29 7.93 -29.18
C THR A 231 -4.69 6.62 -28.50
N GLY A 232 -4.24 6.38 -27.28
CA GLY A 232 -4.71 5.29 -26.44
C GLY A 232 -5.97 5.65 -25.67
N SER A 233 -6.65 4.65 -25.11
CA SER A 233 -7.88 4.81 -24.33
C SER A 233 -7.90 3.88 -23.13
N ILE A 234 -8.63 4.24 -22.06
CA ILE A 234 -9.01 3.35 -20.98
C ILE A 234 -10.54 3.30 -20.86
N LYS A 235 -11.10 2.10 -20.74
CA LYS A 235 -12.52 1.84 -20.52
C LYS A 235 -12.70 1.01 -19.24
N ALA A 236 -12.94 1.69 -18.12
CA ALA A 236 -13.21 1.06 -16.85
C ALA A 236 -14.74 1.01 -16.64
N ASN A 237 -15.37 -0.04 -17.12
CA ASN A 237 -16.82 -0.17 -17.18
C ASN A 237 -17.33 -1.14 -16.10
N GLY A 238 -17.41 -0.65 -14.85
CA GLY A 238 -18.07 -1.33 -13.75
C GLY A 238 -19.61 -1.32 -13.90
N GLU A 239 -20.25 -2.07 -13.02
CA GLU A 239 -21.71 -2.19 -12.95
C GLU A 239 -22.20 -1.95 -11.51
N PRO A 240 -23.49 -1.62 -11.30
CA PRO A 240 -24.05 -1.52 -9.95
C PRO A 240 -23.93 -2.83 -9.19
N SER A 241 -23.43 -2.79 -7.97
CA SER A 241 -23.36 -3.95 -7.09
C SER A 241 -24.71 -4.22 -6.42
N ASN A 242 -25.03 -5.50 -6.19
CA ASN A 242 -26.21 -5.88 -5.41
C ASN A 242 -25.94 -5.69 -3.90
N ASP A 243 -24.72 -5.93 -3.47
CA ASP A 243 -24.26 -5.69 -2.11
C ASP A 243 -23.37 -4.44 -2.06
N PRO A 244 -23.81 -3.36 -1.40
CA PRO A 244 -23.07 -2.12 -1.33
C PRO A 244 -21.84 -2.18 -0.39
N GLU A 245 -21.68 -3.26 0.37
CA GLU A 245 -20.49 -3.48 1.21
C GLU A 245 -19.41 -4.29 0.46
N LEU A 246 -19.84 -5.26 -0.36
CA LEU A 246 -18.92 -6.10 -1.13
C LEU A 246 -18.44 -5.42 -2.41
N LEU A 247 -19.25 -4.51 -2.99
CA LEU A 247 -18.95 -3.79 -4.23
C LEU A 247 -18.54 -4.74 -5.37
N GLU A 248 -19.21 -5.90 -5.48
CA GLU A 248 -18.78 -7.04 -6.29
C GLU A 248 -18.69 -6.75 -7.79
N ASN A 249 -19.46 -5.75 -8.28
CA ASN A 249 -19.48 -5.38 -9.69
C ASN A 249 -18.80 -4.03 -9.96
N GLU A 250 -18.46 -3.27 -8.92
CA GLU A 250 -17.74 -2.02 -9.09
C GLU A 250 -16.24 -2.27 -9.31
N ILE A 251 -15.59 -1.40 -10.07
CA ILE A 251 -14.14 -1.44 -10.26
C ILE A 251 -13.47 -0.64 -9.15
N ILE A 252 -12.40 -1.17 -8.56
CA ILE A 252 -11.64 -0.46 -7.52
C ILE A 252 -10.18 -0.36 -7.93
N PHE A 253 -9.66 0.89 -7.92
CA PHE A 253 -8.26 1.23 -8.07
C PHE A 253 -7.73 1.75 -6.73
N GLU A 254 -6.73 1.07 -6.15
CA GLU A 254 -6.18 1.41 -4.83
C GLU A 254 -4.72 0.99 -4.66
N GLY A 255 -4.12 1.28 -3.49
CA GLY A 255 -2.77 0.79 -3.18
C GLY A 255 -2.73 -0.72 -2.91
N ASP A 256 -1.55 -1.31 -2.97
CA ASP A 256 -1.32 -2.75 -2.73
C ASP A 256 -1.17 -3.12 -1.25
N ARG A 257 -1.33 -2.14 -0.35
CA ARG A 257 -1.32 -2.34 1.10
C ARG A 257 -2.73 -2.71 1.58
N LEU A 258 -2.96 -4.02 1.78
CA LEU A 258 -4.29 -4.56 2.12
C LEU A 258 -4.62 -4.47 3.61
N GLU A 259 -3.68 -4.07 4.46
CA GLU A 259 -3.92 -3.94 5.90
C GLU A 259 -4.92 -2.81 6.20
N PRO A 260 -5.89 -3.02 7.11
CA PRO A 260 -6.91 -2.03 7.43
C PRO A 260 -6.38 -0.63 7.82
N ALA A 261 -5.16 -0.58 8.38
CA ALA A 261 -4.50 0.68 8.73
C ALA A 261 -4.15 1.55 7.51
N PHE A 262 -4.08 0.97 6.31
CA PHE A 262 -3.78 1.65 5.06
C PHE A 262 -5.00 1.93 4.19
N ALA A 263 -6.19 1.45 4.59
CA ALA A 263 -7.43 1.57 3.80
C ALA A 263 -7.76 3.01 3.36
N ASP A 264 -7.37 4.00 4.18
CA ASP A 264 -7.66 5.42 3.96
C ASP A 264 -6.39 6.31 3.95
N VAL A 265 -5.21 5.72 3.78
CA VAL A 265 -3.95 6.48 3.72
C VAL A 265 -3.76 7.03 2.30
N PRO A 266 -3.69 8.35 2.11
CA PRO A 266 -3.50 8.94 0.79
C PRO A 266 -2.05 8.83 0.32
N GLY A 267 -1.85 8.83 -1.01
CA GLY A 267 -0.52 8.89 -1.62
C GLY A 267 0.25 7.58 -1.60
N GLN A 268 -0.44 6.44 -1.59
CA GLN A 268 0.21 5.13 -1.64
C GLN A 268 0.78 4.81 -3.03
N TRP A 269 0.21 5.40 -4.09
CA TRP A 269 0.60 5.19 -5.48
C TRP A 269 0.51 6.51 -6.27
N GLY A 270 0.89 6.48 -7.55
CA GLY A 270 0.97 7.65 -8.41
C GLY A 270 -0.37 8.17 -8.90
N ALA A 271 -0.74 7.83 -10.14
CA ALA A 271 -1.94 8.32 -10.81
C ALA A 271 -2.43 7.37 -11.91
N ILE A 272 -3.69 7.52 -12.32
CA ILE A 272 -4.13 7.13 -13.66
C ILE A 272 -3.93 8.37 -14.53
N TRP A 273 -2.95 8.31 -15.41
CA TRP A 273 -2.48 9.45 -16.19
C TRP A 273 -2.84 9.31 -17.67
N MET A 274 -3.78 10.11 -18.10
CA MET A 274 -4.17 10.28 -19.50
C MET A 274 -3.27 11.36 -20.10
N THR A 275 -2.24 10.96 -20.85
CA THR A 275 -1.28 11.89 -21.46
C THR A 275 -1.90 12.65 -22.62
N SER A 276 -1.21 13.71 -23.09
CA SER A 276 -1.67 14.51 -24.21
C SER A 276 -1.98 13.66 -25.44
N GLY A 277 -3.17 13.85 -25.99
CA GLY A 277 -3.68 13.11 -27.14
C GLY A 277 -4.28 11.72 -26.82
N SER A 278 -4.35 11.31 -25.54
CA SER A 278 -5.22 10.19 -25.17
C SER A 278 -6.69 10.57 -25.47
N THR A 279 -7.53 9.59 -25.79
CA THR A 279 -8.87 9.85 -26.30
C THR A 279 -9.88 8.86 -25.75
N ASP A 280 -11.16 9.26 -25.70
CA ASP A 280 -12.29 8.38 -25.41
C ASP A 280 -12.11 7.55 -24.12
N ASN A 281 -11.62 8.21 -23.05
CA ASN A 281 -11.44 7.58 -21.74
C ASN A 281 -12.75 7.56 -20.98
N GLU A 282 -13.06 6.43 -20.33
CA GLU A 282 -14.36 6.24 -19.67
C GLU A 282 -14.21 5.47 -18.37
N PHE A 283 -14.89 5.96 -17.32
CA PHE A 283 -15.00 5.28 -16.02
C PHE A 283 -16.47 5.26 -15.60
N LYS A 284 -16.97 4.06 -15.30
CA LYS A 284 -18.33 3.83 -14.81
C LYS A 284 -18.31 2.93 -13.58
N HIS A 285 -19.14 3.25 -12.59
CA HIS A 285 -19.23 2.48 -11.33
C HIS A 285 -17.84 2.11 -10.81
N THR A 286 -17.02 3.14 -10.63
CA THR A 286 -15.60 2.99 -10.34
C THR A 286 -15.22 3.81 -9.11
N THR A 287 -14.44 3.19 -8.23
CA THR A 287 -13.81 3.84 -7.08
C THR A 287 -12.29 3.94 -7.32
N ILE A 288 -11.75 5.15 -7.17
CA ILE A 288 -10.31 5.44 -7.26
C ILE A 288 -9.88 6.05 -5.93
N LYS A 289 -8.98 5.39 -5.19
CA LYS A 289 -8.61 5.87 -3.86
C LYS A 289 -7.13 5.72 -3.54
N ASN A 290 -6.69 6.56 -2.60
CA ASN A 290 -5.36 6.49 -1.99
C ASN A 290 -4.19 6.83 -2.92
N GLY A 291 -4.44 7.41 -4.10
CA GLY A 291 -3.40 7.85 -5.02
C GLY A 291 -2.75 9.18 -4.62
N THR A 292 -1.68 9.54 -5.31
CA THR A 292 -1.13 10.91 -5.28
C THR A 292 -2.06 11.86 -6.04
N VAL A 293 -2.48 11.46 -7.23
CA VAL A 293 -3.54 12.07 -8.02
C VAL A 293 -4.48 10.95 -8.45
N GLY A 294 -5.79 11.09 -8.21
CA GLY A 294 -6.74 10.07 -8.64
C GLY A 294 -6.73 9.92 -10.15
N LEU A 295 -7.14 10.96 -10.87
CA LEU A 295 -7.09 11.07 -12.32
C LEU A 295 -6.28 12.30 -12.72
N LEU A 296 -5.29 12.12 -13.59
CA LEU A 296 -4.52 13.18 -14.22
C LEU A 296 -4.79 13.15 -15.72
N MET A 297 -5.27 14.28 -16.27
CA MET A 297 -5.55 14.44 -17.66
C MET A 297 -4.74 15.60 -18.23
N ASP A 298 -3.99 15.33 -19.29
CA ASP A 298 -3.20 16.31 -20.01
C ASP A 298 -3.81 16.55 -21.39
N ASP A 299 -4.30 17.78 -21.62
CA ASP A 299 -4.84 18.19 -22.90
C ASP A 299 -6.16 17.44 -23.27
N ASN A 300 -6.69 17.69 -24.44
CA ASN A 300 -7.83 17.02 -25.05
C ASN A 300 -7.67 16.98 -26.58
N ASP A 301 -8.45 16.14 -27.22
CA ASP A 301 -8.45 15.94 -28.68
C ASP A 301 -9.50 16.80 -29.42
N GLY A 302 -10.23 17.62 -28.67
CA GLY A 302 -11.30 18.48 -29.20
C GLY A 302 -12.71 17.91 -29.02
N ASP A 303 -12.82 16.62 -28.69
CA ASP A 303 -14.06 15.93 -28.35
C ASP A 303 -14.10 15.59 -26.83
N GLU A 304 -15.15 14.94 -26.34
CA GLU A 304 -15.23 14.45 -24.95
C GLU A 304 -14.13 13.40 -24.71
N THR A 305 -13.07 13.81 -24.04
CA THR A 305 -11.86 13.00 -23.85
C THR A 305 -11.93 12.14 -22.58
N LEU A 306 -12.73 12.56 -21.59
CA LEU A 306 -12.94 11.84 -20.33
C LEU A 306 -14.42 11.85 -19.92
N ARG A 307 -15.00 10.68 -19.75
CA ARG A 307 -16.36 10.46 -19.26
C ARG A 307 -16.35 9.74 -17.92
N LEU A 308 -17.06 10.31 -16.95
CA LEU A 308 -17.20 9.76 -15.61
C LEU A 308 -18.68 9.57 -15.27
N GLU A 309 -19.10 8.35 -14.97
CA GLU A 309 -20.47 8.03 -14.57
C GLU A 309 -20.50 7.17 -13.30
N ASN A 310 -21.13 7.66 -12.23
CA ASN A 310 -21.15 6.97 -10.92
C ASN A 310 -19.72 6.68 -10.40
N VAL A 311 -18.85 7.68 -10.36
CA VAL A 311 -17.44 7.56 -10.00
C VAL A 311 -17.17 8.20 -8.64
N GLN A 312 -16.40 7.51 -7.81
CA GLN A 312 -15.89 8.02 -6.56
C GLN A 312 -14.37 8.15 -6.61
N ILE A 313 -13.85 9.33 -6.24
CA ILE A 313 -12.41 9.57 -6.13
C ILE A 313 -12.13 10.16 -4.75
N TYR A 314 -11.32 9.49 -3.94
CA TYR A 314 -11.04 9.98 -2.59
C TYR A 314 -9.67 9.58 -2.03
N ASN A 315 -9.26 10.29 -0.98
CA ASN A 315 -7.97 10.11 -0.31
C ASN A 315 -6.76 10.29 -1.26
N SER A 316 -6.80 11.32 -2.11
CA SER A 316 -5.65 11.68 -2.96
C SER A 316 -4.71 12.62 -2.18
N SER A 317 -3.40 12.33 -2.13
CA SER A 317 -2.47 13.20 -1.38
C SER A 317 -2.33 14.60 -2.00
N ASN A 318 -2.62 14.75 -3.31
CA ASN A 318 -2.61 16.02 -4.02
C ASN A 318 -4.01 16.35 -4.58
N TYR A 319 -4.37 15.81 -5.73
CA TYR A 319 -5.61 16.13 -6.43
C TYR A 319 -6.49 14.89 -6.61
N GLY A 320 -7.81 15.06 -6.50
CA GLY A 320 -8.74 14.04 -6.91
C GLY A 320 -8.76 13.89 -8.43
N LEU A 321 -9.19 14.94 -9.14
CA LEU A 321 -9.08 15.09 -10.58
C LEU A 321 -8.27 16.35 -10.90
N LEU A 322 -7.14 16.18 -11.58
CA LEU A 322 -6.35 17.25 -12.16
C LEU A 322 -6.46 17.20 -13.68
N ALA A 323 -7.10 18.18 -14.28
CA ALA A 323 -7.23 18.31 -15.72
C ALA A 323 -6.55 19.60 -16.19
N ARG A 324 -5.68 19.47 -17.18
CA ARG A 324 -5.00 20.57 -17.87
C ARG A 324 -5.52 20.64 -19.28
N THR A 325 -6.27 21.69 -19.62
CA THR A 325 -6.97 21.85 -20.92
C THR A 325 -7.94 20.69 -21.23
N GLY A 326 -8.60 20.11 -20.20
CA GLY A 326 -9.43 18.91 -20.33
C GLY A 326 -10.72 19.14 -21.14
N ASN A 327 -11.33 18.04 -21.59
CA ASN A 327 -12.72 17.97 -22.04
C ASN A 327 -13.39 16.81 -21.30
N VAL A 328 -14.16 17.15 -20.26
CA VAL A 328 -14.63 16.21 -19.24
C VAL A 328 -16.15 16.29 -19.08
N TYR A 329 -16.81 15.17 -19.21
CA TYR A 329 -18.19 14.99 -18.77
C TYR A 329 -18.23 14.14 -17.50
N GLY A 330 -18.95 14.59 -16.48
CA GLY A 330 -19.16 13.87 -15.22
C GLY A 330 -20.63 13.84 -14.84
N GLU A 331 -21.14 12.65 -14.51
CA GLU A 331 -22.48 12.47 -13.98
C GLU A 331 -22.42 11.60 -12.72
N ASN A 332 -23.03 12.11 -11.63
CA ASN A 332 -23.02 11.45 -10.33
C ASN A 332 -21.60 11.12 -9.84
N VAL A 333 -20.72 12.13 -9.88
CA VAL A 333 -19.31 12.01 -9.47
C VAL A 333 -19.14 12.57 -8.06
N VAL A 334 -18.44 11.83 -7.21
CA VAL A 334 -18.07 12.28 -5.86
C VAL A 334 -16.55 12.33 -5.76
N ILE A 335 -15.99 13.52 -5.52
CA ILE A 335 -14.55 13.68 -5.27
C ILE A 335 -14.34 14.29 -3.90
N ASN A 336 -13.57 13.60 -3.05
CA ASN A 336 -13.42 13.97 -1.65
C ASN A 336 -11.99 13.70 -1.11
N ASN A 337 -11.64 14.36 0.01
CA ASN A 337 -10.40 14.13 0.75
C ASN A 337 -9.13 14.23 -0.11
N SER A 338 -8.93 15.38 -0.74
CA SER A 338 -7.70 15.67 -1.47
C SER A 338 -6.83 16.67 -0.72
N GLY A 339 -5.53 16.43 -0.66
CA GLY A 339 -4.58 17.28 0.05
C GLY A 339 -4.46 18.69 -0.53
N LEU A 340 -4.69 18.84 -1.83
CA LEU A 340 -4.78 20.13 -2.52
C LEU A 340 -6.24 20.39 -2.93
N SER A 341 -6.68 19.99 -4.11
CA SER A 341 -8.04 20.22 -4.58
C SER A 341 -8.72 18.91 -5.00
N SER A 342 -10.02 18.80 -4.72
CA SER A 342 -10.82 17.67 -5.22
C SER A 342 -10.93 17.72 -6.73
N LEU A 343 -11.23 18.91 -7.29
CA LEU A 343 -11.17 19.18 -8.72
C LEU A 343 -10.20 20.34 -8.99
N SER A 344 -9.25 20.14 -9.88
CA SER A 344 -8.42 21.20 -10.43
C SER A 344 -8.55 21.18 -11.97
N ALA A 345 -9.23 22.19 -12.52
CA ALA A 345 -9.34 22.43 -13.95
C ALA A 345 -8.44 23.62 -14.30
N SER A 346 -7.26 23.36 -14.88
CA SER A 346 -6.28 24.39 -15.20
C SER A 346 -6.01 24.49 -16.68
N LEU A 347 -5.53 25.67 -17.10
CA LEU A 347 -5.24 25.99 -18.50
C LEU A 347 -6.49 25.93 -19.42
N GLY A 348 -7.67 26.31 -18.90
CA GLY A 348 -8.91 26.29 -19.67
C GLY A 348 -9.49 24.87 -19.85
N GLY A 349 -10.27 24.70 -20.94
CA GLY A 349 -10.94 23.43 -21.27
C GLY A 349 -12.46 23.49 -21.19
N THR A 350 -13.10 22.33 -21.38
CA THR A 350 -14.56 22.17 -21.31
C THR A 350 -14.92 21.14 -20.26
N TYR A 351 -15.80 21.52 -19.32
CA TYR A 351 -16.19 20.68 -18.21
C TYR A 351 -17.69 20.76 -17.97
N GLU A 352 -18.33 19.61 -17.91
CA GLU A 352 -19.74 19.50 -17.55
C GLU A 352 -19.88 18.47 -16.42
N PHE A 353 -20.41 18.90 -15.28
CA PHE A 353 -20.68 18.01 -14.14
C PHE A 353 -22.16 18.09 -13.74
N ASN A 354 -22.83 16.96 -13.82
CA ASN A 354 -24.24 16.81 -13.45
C ASN A 354 -24.35 15.99 -12.15
N HIS A 355 -25.19 16.42 -11.21
CA HIS A 355 -25.44 15.72 -9.93
C HIS A 355 -24.16 15.32 -9.18
N SER A 356 -23.12 16.14 -9.24
CA SER A 356 -21.79 15.81 -8.74
C SER A 356 -21.45 16.55 -7.46
N THR A 357 -20.60 15.95 -6.60
CA THR A 357 -20.19 16.51 -5.31
C THR A 357 -18.67 16.62 -5.23
N PHE A 358 -18.19 17.83 -4.98
CA PHE A 358 -16.78 18.12 -4.70
C PHE A 358 -16.66 18.55 -3.25
N ALA A 359 -16.29 17.62 -2.38
CA ALA A 359 -16.11 17.85 -0.97
C ALA A 359 -14.66 17.74 -0.55
N ASN A 360 -14.31 18.21 0.63
CA ASN A 360 -12.98 18.00 1.15
C ASN A 360 -12.97 18.02 2.69
N TYR A 361 -12.86 16.85 3.29
CA TYR A 361 -12.73 16.62 4.72
C TYR A 361 -11.30 16.20 5.11
N TRP A 362 -10.30 16.80 4.46
CA TRP A 362 -8.88 16.48 4.66
C TRP A 362 -8.44 16.65 6.12
N ILE A 363 -7.89 15.60 6.72
CA ILE A 363 -7.42 15.57 8.09
C ILE A 363 -5.92 15.26 8.23
N ASN A 364 -5.22 14.96 7.11
CA ASN A 364 -3.83 14.52 7.12
C ASN A 364 -2.82 15.66 7.07
N GLY A 365 -3.22 16.90 7.31
CA GLY A 365 -2.36 18.08 7.32
C GLY A 365 -3.08 19.39 7.02
N PHE A 366 -2.30 20.47 6.92
CA PHE A 366 -2.83 21.77 6.51
C PHE A 366 -3.10 21.79 5.01
N ARG A 367 -4.25 22.34 4.64
CA ARG A 367 -4.69 22.56 3.27
C ARG A 367 -4.97 24.04 3.03
N ASN A 368 -4.32 24.62 2.03
CA ASN A 368 -4.47 26.02 1.63
C ASN A 368 -5.20 26.21 0.30
N PHE A 369 -5.58 25.10 -0.35
CA PHE A 369 -6.23 25.12 -1.66
C PHE A 369 -7.75 24.94 -1.53
N PRO A 370 -8.55 25.51 -2.45
CA PRO A 370 -10.00 25.30 -2.49
C PRO A 370 -10.33 23.85 -2.88
N ALA A 371 -11.56 23.41 -2.55
CA ALA A 371 -12.03 22.08 -3.00
C ALA A 371 -12.12 22.02 -4.53
N VAL A 372 -12.51 23.11 -5.18
CA VAL A 372 -12.57 23.28 -6.62
C VAL A 372 -11.68 24.46 -7.01
N LEU A 373 -10.66 24.19 -7.80
CA LEU A 373 -9.75 25.20 -8.37
C LEU A 373 -9.95 25.23 -9.89
N ILE A 374 -10.22 26.42 -10.42
CA ILE A 374 -10.47 26.60 -11.85
C ILE A 374 -9.68 27.81 -12.30
N ASP A 375 -8.86 27.65 -13.33
CA ASP A 375 -8.17 28.73 -13.98
C ASP A 375 -8.05 28.48 -15.49
N ASN A 376 -7.78 29.55 -16.24
CA ASN A 376 -7.69 29.50 -17.71
C ASN A 376 -6.46 30.22 -18.24
N PHE A 377 -5.43 30.40 -17.45
CA PHE A 377 -4.25 31.14 -17.88
C PHE A 377 -2.96 30.45 -17.44
N PHE A 378 -1.91 30.75 -18.15
CA PHE A 378 -0.53 30.40 -17.83
C PHE A 378 0.33 31.63 -17.79
N GLU A 379 1.05 31.85 -16.71
CA GLU A 379 1.97 32.96 -16.53
C GLU A 379 3.42 32.51 -16.78
N THR A 380 4.13 33.33 -17.58
CA THR A 380 5.57 33.19 -17.79
C THR A 380 6.25 34.52 -17.46
N ASP A 381 7.56 34.52 -17.35
CA ASP A 381 8.35 35.76 -17.17
C ASP A 381 8.12 36.80 -18.27
N THR A 382 7.59 36.40 -19.41
CA THR A 382 7.36 37.26 -20.61
C THR A 382 5.91 37.66 -20.80
N GLY A 383 4.95 37.11 -20.03
CA GLY A 383 3.55 37.47 -20.12
C GLY A 383 2.58 36.35 -19.70
N THR A 384 1.29 36.64 -19.83
CA THR A 384 0.19 35.74 -19.53
C THR A 384 -0.46 35.26 -20.82
N THR A 385 -0.65 33.95 -20.96
CA THR A 385 -1.44 33.34 -22.03
C THR A 385 -2.75 32.83 -21.44
N ALA A 386 -3.88 33.21 -22.03
CA ALA A 386 -5.21 32.75 -21.62
C ALA A 386 -5.74 31.70 -22.62
N PHE A 387 -6.53 30.78 -22.09
CA PHE A 387 -7.16 29.67 -22.82
C PHE A 387 -8.69 29.78 -22.70
N ASP A 388 -9.41 29.21 -23.64
CA ASP A 388 -10.87 29.15 -23.58
C ASP A 388 -11.30 28.22 -22.45
N LEU A 389 -12.24 28.66 -21.63
CA LEU A 389 -12.79 27.90 -20.53
C LEU A 389 -14.32 27.86 -20.60
N ASN A 390 -14.88 26.68 -20.63
CA ASN A 390 -16.32 26.45 -20.51
C ASN A 390 -16.60 25.43 -19.43
N ILE A 391 -17.29 25.83 -18.36
CA ILE A 391 -17.57 24.93 -17.24
C ILE A 391 -19.02 25.10 -16.77
N SER A 392 -19.69 23.98 -16.55
CA SER A 392 -21.05 23.93 -15.99
C SER A 392 -21.16 22.90 -14.87
N PHE A 393 -21.84 23.28 -13.80
CA PHE A 393 -22.24 22.42 -12.70
C PHE A 393 -23.77 22.45 -12.63
N ASN A 394 -24.40 21.32 -12.90
CA ASN A 394 -25.85 21.18 -12.94
C ASN A 394 -26.32 20.22 -11.84
N ASN A 395 -27.52 20.54 -11.26
CA ASN A 395 -28.09 19.78 -10.15
C ASN A 395 -29.46 19.25 -10.53
#